data_9e429703ccb70c524c1e5e95e392b819
#
_entry.id   9e429703ccb70c524c1e5e95e392b819
#
_cell.length_a   1.000
_cell.length_b   1.000
_cell.length_c   1.000
_cell.angle_alpha   90.00
_cell.angle_beta   90.00
_cell.angle_gamma   90.00
#
_symmetry.space_group_name_H-M   'P 1'
#
loop_
_entity.id
_entity.type
_entity.pdbx_description
1 polymer ?
#
loop_
_entity_poly.entity_id
_entity_poly.type
_entity_poly.pdbx_seq_one_letter_code
_entity_poly.pdbx_strand_id
1 'polypeptide(L)'
;VHFAKTVWDSNTDLEQAAKASIESIKEIIQTRGANHMAALIAEPIQGNGGIITPPAWYFKELKQLLEEHGILLIIDEVQTGFARTGKMFAIEHYDVVPDIMTVAKALGNGMPISAFCTTDEVAKAFTKPSASTLGGNPVSSATALAVLDYIEKYELCETAAHLGEMLKEGLIALQAKYSLIKDVRGIGLMLGAELVKEDGQPASEETDVILEK
;
A
#
# COMPACT_ATOMS: atom_id res chain seq x y z
N VAL A 1 11.21 14.72 10.00
CA VAL A 1 10.14 13.78 9.66
C VAL A 1 9.07 13.89 10.72
N HIS A 2 7.81 13.91 10.32
CA HIS A 2 6.62 13.90 11.19
C HIS A 2 5.77 12.68 10.83
N PHE A 3 5.13 12.10 11.83
CA PHE A 3 4.24 10.96 11.65
C PHE A 3 2.80 11.41 11.90
N ALA A 4 1.94 11.24 10.90
CA ALA A 4 0.49 11.40 11.06
C ALA A 4 -0.10 10.15 11.73
N LYS A 5 -1.31 10.27 12.26
CA LYS A 5 -2.07 9.10 12.72
C LYS A 5 -2.30 8.15 11.56
N THR A 6 -2.17 6.85 11.82
CA THR A 6 -2.53 5.82 10.84
C THR A 6 -4.04 5.80 10.59
N VAL A 7 -4.46 5.20 9.49
CA VAL A 7 -5.89 4.96 9.17
C VAL A 7 -6.48 3.77 9.94
N TRP A 8 -5.79 3.26 10.93
CA TRP A 8 -6.22 2.13 11.75
C TRP A 8 -6.11 2.44 13.24
N ASP A 9 -7.17 2.08 13.98
CA ASP A 9 -7.20 2.07 15.43
C ASP A 9 -8.07 0.89 15.87
N SER A 10 -7.57 0.05 16.76
CA SER A 10 -8.28 -1.16 17.26
C SER A 10 -9.60 -0.83 17.99
N ASN A 11 -9.78 0.40 18.44
CA ASN A 11 -10.94 0.85 19.23
C ASN A 11 -11.94 1.69 18.44
N THR A 12 -11.66 1.99 17.17
CA THR A 12 -12.54 2.79 16.31
C THR A 12 -12.80 2.09 15.00
N ASP A 13 -13.89 2.45 14.33
CA ASP A 13 -14.12 1.96 12.98
C ASP A 13 -13.15 2.62 11.97
N LEU A 14 -12.98 1.99 10.84
CA LEU A 14 -12.06 2.41 9.78
C LEU A 14 -12.36 3.82 9.26
N GLU A 15 -13.63 4.19 9.14
CA GLU A 15 -14.06 5.51 8.68
C GLU A 15 -13.63 6.61 9.64
N GLN A 16 -13.80 6.39 10.93
CA GLN A 16 -13.39 7.33 11.97
C GLN A 16 -11.87 7.44 12.06
N ALA A 17 -11.15 6.33 11.98
CA ALA A 17 -9.70 6.31 11.98
C ALA A 17 -9.12 7.04 10.76
N ALA A 18 -9.72 6.86 9.57
CA ALA A 18 -9.31 7.55 8.36
C ALA A 18 -9.54 9.07 8.44
N LYS A 19 -10.67 9.51 8.97
CA LYS A 19 -10.93 10.94 9.24
C LYS A 19 -9.93 11.51 10.25
N ALA A 20 -9.65 10.80 11.32
CA ALA A 20 -8.67 11.22 12.32
C ALA A 20 -7.24 11.29 11.75
N SER A 21 -6.92 10.44 10.76
CA SER A 21 -5.66 10.52 10.00
C SER A 21 -5.58 11.82 9.20
N ILE A 22 -6.59 12.17 8.43
CA ILE A 22 -6.65 13.43 7.65
C ILE A 22 -6.54 14.64 8.57
N GLU A 23 -7.30 14.69 9.68
CA GLU A 23 -7.22 15.79 10.65
C GLU A 23 -5.81 15.90 11.27
N SER A 24 -5.17 14.79 11.60
CA SER A 24 -3.79 14.76 12.09
C SER A 24 -2.80 15.37 11.07
N ILE A 25 -3.00 15.12 9.77
CA ILE A 25 -2.18 15.71 8.71
C ILE A 25 -2.42 17.22 8.63
N LYS A 26 -3.68 17.69 8.69
CA LYS A 26 -4.01 19.11 8.75
C LYS A 26 -3.37 19.81 9.94
N GLU A 27 -3.43 19.23 11.13
CA GLU A 27 -2.78 19.75 12.33
C GLU A 27 -1.25 19.86 12.16
N ILE A 28 -0.61 18.87 11.55
CA ILE A 28 0.82 18.90 11.27
C ILE A 28 1.15 20.05 10.30
N ILE A 29 0.38 20.19 9.23
CA ILE A 29 0.56 21.28 8.25
C ILE A 29 0.41 22.66 8.92
N GLN A 30 -0.62 22.84 9.74
CA GLN A 30 -0.88 24.08 10.46
C GLN A 30 0.23 24.43 11.48
N THR A 31 0.68 23.45 12.24
CA THR A 31 1.63 23.67 13.34
C THR A 31 3.07 23.81 12.86
N ARG A 32 3.45 23.14 11.75
CA ARG A 32 4.82 23.13 11.23
C ARG A 32 5.04 24.08 10.05
N GLY A 33 3.95 24.46 9.38
CA GLY A 33 3.96 25.26 8.16
C GLY A 33 4.19 24.42 6.90
N ALA A 34 3.33 24.57 5.89
CA ALA A 34 3.41 23.83 4.63
C ALA A 34 4.76 24.01 3.90
N ASN A 35 5.36 25.20 3.99
CA ASN A 35 6.66 25.54 3.38
C ASN A 35 7.84 24.76 3.95
N HIS A 36 7.67 24.03 5.05
CA HIS A 36 8.67 23.14 5.64
C HIS A 36 8.43 21.67 5.30
N MET A 37 7.42 21.38 4.47
CA MET A 37 7.06 20.02 4.07
C MET A 37 7.23 19.85 2.57
N ALA A 38 8.09 18.93 2.15
CA ALA A 38 8.28 18.62 0.74
C ALA A 38 7.25 17.62 0.23
N ALA A 39 6.96 16.58 1.02
CA ALA A 39 6.11 15.48 0.60
C ALA A 39 5.51 14.74 1.81
N LEU A 40 4.42 14.02 1.54
CA LEU A 40 3.88 12.96 2.39
C LEU A 40 4.06 11.63 1.67
N ILE A 41 4.52 10.59 2.39
CA ILE A 41 4.63 9.23 1.87
C ILE A 41 3.64 8.31 2.58
N ALA A 42 2.93 7.48 1.81
CA ALA A 42 1.98 6.49 2.33
C ALA A 42 1.93 5.23 1.47
N GLU A 43 1.65 4.08 2.08
CA GLU A 43 1.26 2.86 1.38
C GLU A 43 -0.23 2.94 1.01
N PRO A 44 -0.65 2.53 -0.22
CA PRO A 44 -2.09 2.48 -0.56
C PRO A 44 -2.86 1.45 0.26
N ILE A 45 -2.22 0.37 0.66
CA ILE A 45 -2.66 -0.60 1.64
C ILE A 45 -1.47 -0.83 2.59
N GLN A 46 -1.65 -0.60 3.88
CA GLN A 46 -0.57 -0.77 4.86
C GLN A 46 -0.29 -2.25 5.09
N GLY A 47 0.79 -2.76 4.50
CA GLY A 47 1.12 -4.18 4.53
C GLY A 47 1.43 -4.69 5.93
N ASN A 48 2.54 -4.24 6.50
CA ASN A 48 3.00 -4.64 7.84
C ASN A 48 2.07 -4.15 8.96
N GLY A 49 1.27 -3.13 8.72
CA GLY A 49 0.24 -2.65 9.64
C GLY A 49 -0.93 -3.61 9.83
N GLY A 50 -1.03 -4.67 9.01
CA GLY A 50 -2.09 -5.68 9.09
C GLY A 50 -3.05 -5.63 7.90
N ILE A 51 -2.56 -5.34 6.71
CA ILE A 51 -3.34 -5.24 5.46
C ILE A 51 -4.47 -4.19 5.60
N ILE A 52 -4.14 -3.05 6.20
CA ILE A 52 -5.10 -1.99 6.40
C ILE A 52 -5.39 -1.29 5.07
N THR A 53 -6.63 -1.39 4.63
CA THR A 53 -7.11 -0.82 3.37
C THR A 53 -7.94 0.42 3.67
N PRO A 54 -7.45 1.63 3.39
CA PRO A 54 -8.19 2.87 3.63
C PRO A 54 -9.53 2.90 2.89
N PRO A 55 -10.53 3.68 3.36
CA PRO A 55 -11.77 3.90 2.63
C PRO A 55 -11.53 4.49 1.23
N ALA A 56 -12.43 4.22 0.29
CA ALA A 56 -12.28 4.61 -1.12
C ALA A 56 -12.09 6.14 -1.34
N TRP A 57 -12.57 6.97 -0.45
CA TRP A 57 -12.45 8.43 -0.53
C TRP A 57 -11.10 8.96 -0.02
N TYR A 58 -10.37 8.18 0.81
CA TYR A 58 -9.23 8.65 1.61
C TYR A 58 -8.12 9.30 0.78
N PHE A 59 -7.61 8.61 -0.24
CA PHE A 59 -6.50 9.13 -1.05
C PHE A 59 -6.91 10.30 -1.94
N LYS A 60 -8.19 10.39 -2.35
CA LYS A 60 -8.69 11.58 -3.08
C LYS A 60 -8.68 12.82 -2.20
N GLU A 61 -9.19 12.72 -0.97
CA GLU A 61 -9.18 13.82 -0.01
C GLU A 61 -7.74 14.17 0.40
N LEU A 62 -6.91 13.16 0.65
CA LEU A 62 -5.49 13.36 0.97
C LEU A 62 -4.77 14.11 -0.17
N LYS A 63 -4.91 13.67 -1.42
CA LYS A 63 -4.27 14.31 -2.57
C LYS A 63 -4.70 15.77 -2.72
N GLN A 64 -6.00 16.03 -2.62
CA GLN A 64 -6.55 17.40 -2.66
C GLN A 64 -5.95 18.27 -1.55
N LEU A 65 -5.94 17.80 -0.31
CA LEU A 65 -5.37 18.51 0.83
C LEU A 65 -3.89 18.88 0.59
N LEU A 66 -3.10 17.92 0.08
CA LEU A 66 -1.67 18.14 -0.17
C LEU A 66 -1.43 19.13 -1.31
N GLU A 67 -2.22 19.07 -2.38
CA GLU A 67 -2.16 20.01 -3.51
C GLU A 67 -2.46 21.45 -3.09
N GLU A 68 -3.47 21.67 -2.25
CA GLU A 68 -3.81 22.98 -1.70
C GLU A 68 -2.65 23.63 -0.93
N HIS A 69 -1.73 22.82 -0.44
CA HIS A 69 -0.55 23.26 0.33
C HIS A 69 0.79 23.13 -0.41
N GLY A 70 0.78 22.70 -1.67
CA GLY A 70 2.01 22.50 -2.47
C GLY A 70 2.91 21.37 -1.93
N ILE A 71 2.33 20.36 -1.29
CA ILE A 71 3.03 19.19 -0.73
C ILE A 71 2.83 18.02 -1.69
N LEU A 72 3.93 17.31 -2.04
CA LEU A 72 3.87 16.17 -2.95
C LEU A 72 3.31 14.93 -2.24
N LEU A 73 2.54 14.12 -2.98
CA LEU A 73 2.11 12.79 -2.56
C LEU A 73 3.06 11.73 -3.13
N ILE A 74 3.73 10.99 -2.24
CA ILE A 74 4.53 9.82 -2.59
C ILE A 74 3.75 8.57 -2.20
N ILE A 75 3.50 7.69 -3.15
CA ILE A 75 2.86 6.40 -2.89
C ILE A 75 3.89 5.28 -2.90
N ASP A 76 3.94 4.52 -1.81
CA ASP A 76 4.80 3.35 -1.67
C ASP A 76 4.08 2.09 -2.15
N GLU A 77 4.36 1.71 -3.40
CA GLU A 77 3.84 0.49 -4.04
C GLU A 77 4.81 -0.70 -3.94
N VAL A 78 5.79 -0.61 -3.07
CA VAL A 78 6.82 -1.66 -2.92
C VAL A 78 6.20 -3.02 -2.60
N GLN A 79 5.09 -3.06 -1.86
CA GLN A 79 4.41 -4.31 -1.52
C GLN A 79 3.11 -4.52 -2.33
N THR A 80 2.45 -3.47 -2.73
CA THR A 80 1.11 -3.49 -3.32
C THR A 80 1.13 -3.55 -4.84
N GLY A 81 2.22 -3.13 -5.47
CA GLY A 81 2.34 -3.05 -6.93
C GLY A 81 2.46 -4.38 -7.65
N PHE A 82 2.45 -4.31 -8.97
CA PHE A 82 2.64 -5.40 -9.91
C PHE A 82 1.60 -6.52 -9.76
N ALA A 83 0.35 -6.18 -10.03
CA ALA A 83 -0.82 -7.05 -10.07
C ALA A 83 -1.31 -7.57 -8.70
N ARG A 84 -0.59 -7.34 -7.58
CA ARG A 84 -0.92 -7.93 -6.27
C ARG A 84 -2.37 -7.73 -5.85
N THR A 85 -2.94 -6.56 -6.11
CA THR A 85 -4.29 -6.18 -5.69
C THR A 85 -5.35 -6.33 -6.78
N GLY A 86 -4.98 -6.90 -7.94
CA GLY A 86 -5.88 -7.00 -9.09
C GLY A 86 -5.81 -5.80 -10.05
N LYS A 87 -4.93 -4.83 -9.79
CA LYS A 87 -4.53 -3.76 -10.70
C LYS A 87 -3.01 -3.70 -10.77
N MET A 88 -2.44 -3.02 -11.78
CA MET A 88 -0.99 -2.89 -11.88
C MET A 88 -0.43 -2.22 -10.62
N PHE A 89 -1.09 -1.17 -10.13
CA PHE A 89 -0.76 -0.48 -8.89
C PHE A 89 -2.00 -0.31 -8.00
N ALA A 90 -1.84 -0.48 -6.69
CA ALA A 90 -2.98 -0.43 -5.77
C ALA A 90 -3.61 0.97 -5.68
N ILE A 91 -2.85 2.03 -5.89
CA ILE A 91 -3.39 3.39 -5.89
C ILE A 91 -4.47 3.61 -6.97
N GLU A 92 -4.49 2.80 -8.03
CA GLU A 92 -5.52 2.84 -9.05
C GLU A 92 -6.93 2.50 -8.52
N HIS A 93 -7.04 1.77 -7.40
CA HIS A 93 -8.34 1.52 -6.73
C HIS A 93 -8.96 2.79 -6.17
N TYR A 94 -8.14 3.82 -5.93
CA TYR A 94 -8.58 5.11 -5.40
C TYR A 94 -8.75 6.17 -6.49
N ASP A 95 -8.42 5.83 -7.76
CA ASP A 95 -8.52 6.76 -8.89
C ASP A 95 -7.71 8.05 -8.63
N VAL A 96 -6.47 7.89 -8.15
CA VAL A 96 -5.53 8.97 -7.82
C VAL A 96 -4.21 8.74 -8.55
N VAL A 97 -3.65 9.81 -9.11
CA VAL A 97 -2.29 9.81 -9.68
C VAL A 97 -1.37 10.49 -8.67
N PRO A 98 -0.39 9.76 -8.10
CA PRO A 98 0.57 10.34 -7.18
C PRO A 98 1.63 11.19 -7.92
N ASP A 99 2.33 12.07 -7.20
CA ASP A 99 3.44 12.84 -7.75
C ASP A 99 4.70 11.99 -7.90
N ILE A 100 4.90 11.06 -6.95
CA ILE A 100 6.00 10.08 -6.96
C ILE A 100 5.45 8.73 -6.52
N MET A 101 5.95 7.66 -7.13
CA MET A 101 5.63 6.28 -6.75
C MET A 101 6.92 5.49 -6.59
N THR A 102 7.07 4.75 -5.48
CA THR A 102 8.21 3.86 -5.23
C THR A 102 7.81 2.41 -5.46
N VAL A 103 8.69 1.63 -6.10
CA VAL A 103 8.45 0.24 -6.50
C VAL A 103 9.68 -0.63 -6.27
N ALA A 104 9.46 -1.90 -5.89
CA ALA A 104 10.51 -2.90 -5.71
C ALA A 104 9.92 -4.32 -5.70
N LYS A 105 10.46 -5.22 -4.92
CA LYS A 105 9.98 -6.60 -4.65
C LYS A 105 9.53 -7.35 -5.91
N ALA A 106 8.21 -7.39 -6.18
CA ALA A 106 7.64 -8.11 -7.31
C ALA A 106 8.19 -7.64 -8.66
N LEU A 107 8.64 -6.37 -8.78
CA LEU A 107 9.29 -5.86 -9.98
C LEU A 107 10.46 -6.74 -10.44
N GLY A 108 11.26 -7.23 -9.50
CA GLY A 108 12.43 -8.06 -9.80
C GLY A 108 12.18 -9.56 -9.73
N ASN A 109 11.03 -9.99 -9.19
CA ASN A 109 10.70 -11.42 -8.99
C ASN A 109 11.87 -12.23 -8.41
N GLY A 110 12.52 -11.69 -7.35
CA GLY A 110 13.68 -12.28 -6.69
C GLY A 110 15.03 -11.61 -7.03
N MET A 111 15.13 -10.90 -8.15
CA MET A 111 16.31 -10.09 -8.45
C MET A 111 16.25 -8.74 -7.72
N PRO A 112 17.39 -8.25 -7.17
CA PRO A 112 17.43 -6.99 -6.45
C PRO A 112 17.29 -5.81 -7.42
N ILE A 113 16.11 -5.21 -7.44
CA ILE A 113 15.81 -4.01 -8.19
C ILE A 113 14.76 -3.19 -7.46
N SER A 114 14.92 -1.89 -7.48
CA SER A 114 13.92 -0.91 -7.08
C SER A 114 13.95 0.28 -8.04
N ALA A 115 12.84 0.97 -8.13
CA ALA A 115 12.74 2.19 -8.92
C ALA A 115 11.78 3.16 -8.23
N PHE A 116 11.80 4.39 -8.69
CA PHE A 116 10.73 5.35 -8.45
C PHE A 116 10.30 5.97 -9.78
N CYS A 117 9.02 6.25 -9.88
CA CYS A 117 8.43 6.94 -11.02
C CYS A 117 7.92 8.30 -10.55
N THR A 118 8.02 9.30 -11.41
CA THR A 118 7.53 10.65 -11.10
C THR A 118 7.10 11.37 -12.38
N THR A 119 6.42 12.51 -12.20
CA THR A 119 6.04 13.38 -13.32
C THR A 119 7.26 14.11 -13.89
N ASP A 120 7.19 14.53 -15.16
CA ASP A 120 8.23 15.32 -15.80
C ASP A 120 8.51 16.64 -15.05
N GLU A 121 7.51 17.22 -14.43
CA GLU A 121 7.64 18.46 -13.65
C GLU A 121 8.52 18.24 -12.42
N VAL A 122 8.23 17.20 -11.64
CA VAL A 122 9.02 16.85 -10.45
C VAL A 122 10.42 16.38 -10.85
N ALA A 123 10.56 15.61 -11.93
CA ALA A 123 11.83 15.13 -12.44
C ALA A 123 12.80 16.27 -12.80
N LYS A 124 12.31 17.41 -13.30
CA LYS A 124 13.15 18.60 -13.62
C LYS A 124 13.86 19.19 -12.39
N ALA A 125 13.35 18.95 -11.17
CA ALA A 125 14.00 19.39 -9.94
C ALA A 125 15.24 18.53 -9.59
N PHE A 126 15.40 17.35 -10.19
CA PHE A 126 16.53 16.45 -9.97
C PHE A 126 17.74 16.87 -10.81
N THR A 127 18.41 17.95 -10.40
CA THR A 127 19.49 18.58 -11.15
C THR A 127 20.90 18.18 -10.68
N LYS A 128 21.00 17.47 -9.55
CA LYS A 128 22.29 17.04 -9.00
C LYS A 128 22.69 15.67 -9.54
N PRO A 129 24.01 15.43 -9.76
CA PRO A 129 24.48 14.11 -10.17
C PRO A 129 24.14 13.08 -9.08
N SER A 130 23.67 11.93 -9.55
CA SER A 130 23.39 10.75 -8.72
C SER A 130 24.15 9.56 -9.29
N ALA A 131 24.72 8.73 -8.43
CA ALA A 131 25.42 7.52 -8.83
C ALA A 131 25.05 6.36 -7.91
N SER A 132 24.92 5.20 -8.50
CA SER A 132 24.73 3.91 -7.80
C SER A 132 25.62 2.86 -8.47
N THR A 133 26.39 2.13 -7.69
CA THR A 133 27.29 1.10 -8.23
C THR A 133 26.56 0.01 -8.99
N LEU A 134 25.38 -0.40 -8.51
CA LEU A 134 24.59 -1.51 -9.08
C LEU A 134 23.24 -1.06 -9.66
N GLY A 135 22.89 0.20 -9.51
CA GLY A 135 21.62 0.75 -10.02
C GLY A 135 21.56 0.67 -11.53
N GLY A 136 20.42 0.20 -12.08
CA GLY A 136 20.21 0.05 -13.51
C GLY A 136 21.08 -1.02 -14.17
N ASN A 137 21.62 -1.98 -13.42
CA ASN A 137 22.39 -3.06 -14.03
C ASN A 137 21.55 -3.88 -15.03
N PRO A 138 22.15 -4.36 -16.13
CA PRO A 138 21.40 -4.96 -17.22
C PRO A 138 20.67 -6.26 -16.84
N VAL A 139 21.18 -7.03 -15.87
CA VAL A 139 20.56 -8.30 -15.45
C VAL A 139 19.23 -8.03 -14.73
N SER A 140 19.26 -7.22 -13.70
CA SER A 140 18.04 -6.88 -12.95
C SER A 140 17.03 -6.10 -13.80
N SER A 141 17.52 -5.21 -14.70
CA SER A 141 16.66 -4.45 -15.60
C SER A 141 15.97 -5.36 -16.64
N ALA A 142 16.70 -6.31 -17.23
CA ALA A 142 16.11 -7.29 -18.14
C ALA A 142 15.08 -8.19 -17.43
N THR A 143 15.35 -8.57 -16.17
CA THR A 143 14.40 -9.34 -15.37
C THR A 143 13.13 -8.52 -15.11
N ALA A 144 13.26 -7.24 -14.73
CA ALA A 144 12.10 -6.38 -14.50
C ALA A 144 11.23 -6.25 -15.77
N LEU A 145 11.84 -6.06 -16.94
CA LEU A 145 11.10 -6.03 -18.22
C LEU A 145 10.35 -7.35 -18.47
N ALA A 146 11.03 -8.48 -18.27
CA ALA A 146 10.40 -9.80 -18.44
C ALA A 146 9.22 -10.02 -17.45
N VAL A 147 9.31 -9.48 -16.23
CA VAL A 147 8.20 -9.52 -15.26
C VAL A 147 7.01 -8.70 -15.75
N LEU A 148 7.24 -7.49 -16.26
CA LEU A 148 6.17 -6.64 -16.80
C LEU A 148 5.49 -7.31 -18.01
N ASP A 149 6.28 -7.81 -18.95
CA ASP A 149 5.78 -8.55 -20.12
C ASP A 149 4.95 -9.78 -19.70
N TYR A 150 5.39 -10.48 -18.63
CA TYR A 150 4.68 -11.65 -18.12
C TYR A 150 3.34 -11.27 -17.49
N ILE A 151 3.31 -10.22 -16.67
CA ILE A 151 2.07 -9.71 -16.03
C ILE A 151 1.05 -9.35 -17.11
N GLU A 152 1.46 -8.61 -18.14
CA GLU A 152 0.60 -8.18 -19.23
C GLU A 152 0.13 -9.37 -20.09
N LYS A 153 1.06 -10.20 -20.54
CA LYS A 153 0.79 -11.35 -21.42
C LYS A 153 -0.18 -12.37 -20.81
N TYR A 154 -0.11 -12.58 -19.51
CA TYR A 154 -0.92 -13.58 -18.80
C TYR A 154 -2.05 -12.96 -17.97
N GLU A 155 -2.33 -11.67 -18.16
CA GLU A 155 -3.45 -10.96 -17.52
C GLU A 155 -3.47 -11.17 -15.99
N LEU A 156 -2.28 -11.04 -15.36
CA LEU A 156 -2.15 -11.37 -13.95
C LEU A 156 -2.94 -10.44 -13.03
N CYS A 157 -3.27 -9.23 -13.46
CA CYS A 157 -4.17 -8.34 -12.71
C CYS A 157 -5.56 -8.97 -12.57
N GLU A 158 -6.13 -9.44 -13.68
CA GLU A 158 -7.46 -10.09 -13.67
C GLU A 158 -7.42 -11.40 -12.88
N THR A 159 -6.35 -12.19 -13.07
CA THR A 159 -6.14 -13.42 -12.32
C THR A 159 -6.07 -13.16 -10.81
N ALA A 160 -5.32 -12.16 -10.38
CA ALA A 160 -5.20 -11.81 -8.96
C ALA A 160 -6.51 -11.27 -8.38
N ALA A 161 -7.28 -10.50 -9.14
CA ALA A 161 -8.60 -10.04 -8.73
C ALA A 161 -9.54 -11.22 -8.51
N HIS A 162 -9.65 -12.12 -9.48
CA HIS A 162 -10.54 -13.28 -9.41
C HIS A 162 -10.17 -14.26 -8.28
N LEU A 163 -8.91 -14.66 -8.21
CA LEU A 163 -8.44 -15.57 -7.16
C LEU A 163 -8.51 -14.93 -5.77
N GLY A 164 -8.26 -13.62 -5.70
CA GLY A 164 -8.40 -12.86 -4.46
C GLY A 164 -9.83 -12.86 -3.93
N GLU A 165 -10.83 -12.68 -4.79
CA GLU A 165 -12.24 -12.76 -4.40
C GLU A 165 -12.61 -14.14 -3.90
N MET A 166 -12.24 -15.20 -4.63
CA MET A 166 -12.48 -16.60 -4.20
C MET A 166 -11.86 -16.88 -2.81
N LEU A 167 -10.61 -16.43 -2.59
CA LEU A 167 -9.93 -16.63 -1.32
C LEU A 167 -10.62 -15.84 -0.20
N LYS A 168 -11.01 -14.58 -0.47
CA LYS A 168 -11.71 -13.73 0.49
C LYS A 168 -13.06 -14.31 0.89
N GLU A 169 -13.85 -14.80 -0.07
CA GLU A 169 -15.11 -15.50 0.20
C GLU A 169 -14.89 -16.73 1.08
N GLY A 170 -13.85 -17.53 0.81
CA GLY A 170 -13.46 -18.66 1.63
C GLY A 170 -13.10 -18.26 3.07
N LEU A 171 -12.34 -17.19 3.25
CA LEU A 171 -12.00 -16.66 4.58
C LEU A 171 -13.22 -16.12 5.33
N ILE A 172 -14.15 -15.44 4.65
CA ILE A 172 -15.41 -14.96 5.23
C ILE A 172 -16.29 -16.15 5.64
N ALA A 173 -16.32 -17.22 4.84
CA ALA A 173 -17.05 -18.44 5.20
C ALA A 173 -16.45 -19.14 6.44
N LEU A 174 -15.13 -19.06 6.64
CA LEU A 174 -14.46 -19.52 7.86
C LEU A 174 -14.74 -18.59 9.04
N GLN A 175 -14.74 -17.28 8.84
CA GLN A 175 -15.12 -16.29 9.87
C GLN A 175 -16.52 -16.55 10.43
N ALA A 176 -17.48 -16.93 9.57
CA ALA A 176 -18.83 -17.28 10.01
C ALA A 176 -18.88 -18.56 10.90
N LYS A 177 -17.84 -19.41 10.85
CA LYS A 177 -17.78 -20.68 11.60
C LYS A 177 -16.90 -20.56 12.86
N TYR A 178 -15.89 -19.72 12.83
CA TYR A 178 -14.85 -19.66 13.87
C TYR A 178 -14.74 -18.25 14.42
N SER A 179 -15.15 -18.06 15.67
CA SER A 179 -15.10 -16.77 16.38
C SER A 179 -13.69 -16.21 16.55
N LEU A 180 -12.66 -17.04 16.36
CA LEU A 180 -11.26 -16.64 16.36
C LEU A 180 -10.94 -15.64 15.22
N ILE A 181 -11.62 -15.74 14.07
CA ILE A 181 -11.45 -14.82 12.94
C ILE A 181 -12.37 -13.63 13.16
N LYS A 182 -11.79 -12.51 13.60
CA LYS A 182 -12.53 -11.28 13.88
C LYS A 182 -12.85 -10.49 12.62
N ASP A 183 -11.87 -10.39 11.72
CA ASP A 183 -11.98 -9.57 10.51
C ASP A 183 -11.24 -10.21 9.32
N VAL A 184 -11.79 -10.00 8.11
CA VAL A 184 -11.18 -10.40 6.83
C VAL A 184 -11.18 -9.20 5.92
N ARG A 185 -9.98 -8.72 5.54
CA ARG A 185 -9.81 -7.49 4.77
C ARG A 185 -8.77 -7.61 3.68
N GLY A 186 -8.73 -6.61 2.80
CA GLY A 186 -7.77 -6.54 1.69
C GLY A 186 -8.43 -6.57 0.32
N ILE A 187 -7.60 -6.51 -0.72
CA ILE A 187 -8.00 -6.45 -2.13
C ILE A 187 -7.10 -7.40 -2.95
N GLY A 188 -7.68 -8.12 -3.90
CA GLY A 188 -6.97 -9.08 -4.73
C GLY A 188 -6.28 -10.15 -3.87
N LEU A 189 -5.04 -10.46 -4.16
CA LEU A 189 -4.22 -11.40 -3.38
C LEU A 189 -3.44 -10.74 -2.23
N MET A 190 -3.81 -9.53 -1.84
CA MET A 190 -3.32 -8.87 -0.63
C MET A 190 -4.42 -8.89 0.42
N LEU A 191 -4.56 -10.03 1.11
CA LEU A 191 -5.59 -10.30 2.09
C LEU A 191 -4.99 -10.51 3.48
N GLY A 192 -5.77 -10.17 4.51
CA GLY A 192 -5.46 -10.41 5.90
C GLY A 192 -6.68 -10.94 6.65
N ALA A 193 -6.46 -11.93 7.52
CA ALA A 193 -7.43 -12.39 8.50
C ALA A 193 -6.92 -12.03 9.89
N GLU A 194 -7.67 -11.24 10.65
CA GLU A 194 -7.33 -10.87 12.02
C GLU A 194 -7.85 -11.90 12.99
N LEU A 195 -6.91 -12.51 13.74
CA LEU A 195 -7.24 -13.52 14.74
C LEU A 195 -7.21 -12.93 16.14
N VAL A 196 -8.30 -13.08 16.87
CA VAL A 196 -8.50 -12.48 18.19
C VAL A 196 -9.11 -13.49 19.13
N LYS A 197 -8.60 -13.58 20.37
CA LYS A 197 -9.14 -14.43 21.44
C LYS A 197 -10.49 -13.89 21.93
N GLU A 198 -11.23 -14.69 22.67
CA GLU A 198 -12.54 -14.30 23.23
C GLU A 198 -12.46 -13.08 24.16
N ASP A 199 -11.32 -12.87 24.81
CA ASP A 199 -11.06 -11.71 25.67
C ASP A 199 -10.65 -10.43 24.89
N GLY A 200 -10.62 -10.49 23.55
CA GLY A 200 -10.25 -9.39 22.66
C GLY A 200 -8.74 -9.21 22.47
N GLN A 201 -7.90 -10.08 23.04
CA GLN A 201 -6.45 -10.03 22.82
C GLN A 201 -6.05 -10.68 21.50
N PRO A 202 -4.94 -10.24 20.86
CA PRO A 202 -4.41 -10.91 19.67
C PRO A 202 -4.14 -12.40 19.92
N ALA A 203 -4.56 -13.26 18.98
CA ALA A 203 -4.39 -14.70 19.05
C ALA A 203 -3.04 -15.14 18.45
N SER A 204 -1.92 -14.62 18.98
CA SER A 204 -0.58 -14.84 18.42
C SER A 204 -0.16 -16.31 18.45
N GLU A 205 -0.39 -17.01 19.57
CA GLU A 205 -0.04 -18.42 19.71
C GLU A 205 -0.83 -19.32 18.75
N GLU A 206 -2.14 -19.03 18.60
CA GLU A 206 -3.01 -19.74 17.65
C GLU A 206 -2.59 -19.47 16.20
N THR A 207 -2.15 -18.23 15.91
CA THR A 207 -1.62 -17.86 14.60
C THR A 207 -0.36 -18.66 14.26
N ASP A 208 0.58 -18.76 15.20
CA ASP A 208 1.81 -19.55 15.01
C ASP A 208 1.48 -21.01 14.72
N VAL A 209 0.55 -21.61 15.46
CA VAL A 209 0.10 -23.00 15.23
C VAL A 209 -0.54 -23.19 13.85
N ILE A 210 -1.27 -22.19 13.34
CA ILE A 210 -1.87 -22.25 12.00
C ILE A 210 -0.77 -22.16 10.91
N LEU A 211 0.23 -21.32 11.11
CA LEU A 211 1.31 -21.11 10.14
C LEU A 211 2.28 -22.29 10.07
N GLU A 212 2.38 -23.12 11.12
CA GLU A 212 3.23 -24.32 11.16
C GLU A 212 2.60 -25.55 10.46
N LYS A 213 1.34 -25.52 10.10
CA LYS A 213 0.59 -26.62 9.46
C LYS A 213 0.41 -26.42 7.97
#